data_1ef915baa5ff5b8e76dc79f12f8100e8
#
_entry.id   1ef915baa5ff5b8e76dc79f12f8100e8
#
_cell.length_a   1.000
_cell.length_b   1.000
_cell.length_c   1.000
_cell.angle_alpha   90.00
_cell.angle_beta   90.00
_cell.angle_gamma   90.00
#
_symmetry.space_group_name_H-M   'P 1'
#
loop_
_entity.id
_entity.type
_entity.pdbx_description
1 polymer ?
#
loop_
_entity_poly.entity_id
_entity_poly.type
_entity_poly.pdbx_seq_one_letter_code
_entity_poly.pdbx_strand_id
1 'polypeptide(L)'
;MRLNIKSFNINKAAVLKKFNKSAGESVNVKKQSLTMAEERAQEAKEEMLKNFEANPITRELEAGSENTVNFSGNLRGIAYGEGSLFGFIGFNEGDKPIDLVRAYLQMSGKILKTPKKLTSGGRTIYEYKVKTANTSQLESMTPMPWEAGRSWVRAIEKGISGLGYYLLSNSPKSRSGQGVQASRKLRGAAYMPSKYMSSIINAYLRQLKTGKKIIKK
;
A
#
# COMPACT_ATOMS: atom_id res chain seq x y z
N MET A 1 36.53 28.28 62.22
CA MET A 1 35.50 27.29 61.80
C MET A 1 35.80 26.83 60.38
N ARG A 2 36.35 25.61 60.21
CA ARG A 2 36.66 25.06 58.84
C ARG A 2 35.50 24.24 58.37
N LEU A 3 34.81 24.73 57.35
CA LEU A 3 33.74 23.98 56.65
C LEU A 3 34.38 22.82 55.87
N ASN A 4 34.08 21.60 56.29
CA ASN A 4 34.53 20.39 55.61
C ASN A 4 33.53 20.13 54.45
N ILE A 5 33.87 20.55 53.25
CA ILE A 5 33.07 20.29 52.04
C ILE A 5 33.31 18.85 51.64
N LYS A 6 32.40 17.95 52.07
CA LYS A 6 32.35 16.59 51.55
C LYS A 6 32.11 16.66 50.05
N SER A 7 33.03 16.12 49.26
CA SER A 7 32.88 16.00 47.82
C SER A 7 31.57 15.25 47.46
N PHE A 8 30.61 15.95 46.91
CA PHE A 8 29.39 15.35 46.37
C PHE A 8 29.73 14.55 45.11
N ASN A 9 29.77 13.24 45.26
CA ASN A 9 29.95 12.35 44.09
C ASN A 9 28.59 12.16 43.42
N ILE A 10 28.30 12.99 42.42
CA ILE A 10 27.04 12.93 41.65
C ILE A 10 27.19 11.75 40.68
N ASN A 11 26.41 10.70 40.88
CA ASN A 11 26.30 9.63 39.91
C ASN A 11 25.57 10.16 38.65
N LYS A 12 26.33 10.68 37.67
CA LYS A 12 25.82 11.27 36.42
C LYS A 12 24.88 10.32 35.70
N ALA A 13 25.14 9.00 35.70
CA ALA A 13 24.31 8.02 35.04
C ALA A 13 22.92 7.89 35.72
N ALA A 14 22.87 7.89 37.05
CA ALA A 14 21.61 7.85 37.78
C ALA A 14 20.77 9.14 37.62
N VAL A 15 21.44 10.30 37.59
CA VAL A 15 20.80 11.59 37.36
C VAL A 15 20.22 11.65 35.94
N LEU A 16 20.99 11.29 34.93
CA LEU A 16 20.54 11.23 33.53
C LEU A 16 19.37 10.25 33.36
N LYS A 17 19.41 9.11 34.03
CA LYS A 17 18.31 8.11 33.99
C LYS A 17 17.01 8.69 34.57
N LYS A 18 17.09 9.36 35.70
CA LYS A 18 15.96 10.05 36.37
C LYS A 18 15.44 11.18 35.50
N PHE A 19 16.33 12.02 34.93
CA PHE A 19 15.97 13.13 34.07
C PHE A 19 15.27 12.65 32.79
N ASN A 20 15.83 11.66 32.10
CA ASN A 20 15.23 11.10 30.90
C ASN A 20 13.85 10.46 31.16
N LYS A 21 13.66 9.84 32.34
CA LYS A 21 12.37 9.30 32.75
C LYS A 21 11.37 10.43 33.00
N SER A 22 11.74 11.45 33.79
CA SER A 22 10.89 12.59 34.10
C SER A 22 10.54 13.41 32.85
N ALA A 23 11.51 13.70 31.98
CA ALA A 23 11.29 14.39 30.72
C ALA A 23 10.33 13.60 29.82
N GLY A 24 10.50 12.27 29.70
CA GLY A 24 9.62 11.42 28.93
C GLY A 24 8.19 11.32 29.47
N GLU A 25 7.96 11.66 30.74
CA GLU A 25 6.62 11.70 31.35
C GLU A 25 5.91 13.05 31.17
N SER A 26 6.63 14.06 30.70
CA SER A 26 6.07 15.39 30.45
C SER A 26 4.93 15.34 29.40
N VAL A 27 3.85 16.03 29.69
CA VAL A 27 2.69 16.18 28.78
C VAL A 27 3.13 16.77 27.41
N ASN A 28 4.07 17.70 27.43
CA ASN A 28 4.60 18.33 26.23
C ASN A 28 5.37 17.34 25.35
N VAL A 29 6.21 16.50 25.94
CA VAL A 29 6.96 15.46 25.19
C VAL A 29 6.00 14.43 24.60
N LYS A 30 4.97 14.03 25.34
CA LYS A 30 3.93 13.13 24.82
C LYS A 30 3.18 13.75 23.64
N LYS A 31 2.80 15.02 23.75
CA LYS A 31 2.11 15.75 22.67
C LYS A 31 3.00 15.88 21.43
N GLN A 32 4.24 16.30 21.60
CA GLN A 32 5.20 16.42 20.50
C GLN A 32 5.47 15.06 19.82
N SER A 33 5.61 14.00 20.60
CA SER A 33 5.81 12.66 20.04
C SER A 33 4.61 12.16 19.23
N LEU A 34 3.38 12.54 19.63
CA LEU A 34 2.17 12.25 18.87
C LEU A 34 2.16 13.01 17.55
N THR A 35 2.39 14.32 17.58
CA THR A 35 2.47 15.16 16.37
C THR A 35 3.50 14.61 15.39
N MET A 36 4.71 14.28 15.84
CA MET A 36 5.74 13.68 14.99
C MET A 36 5.32 12.32 14.42
N ALA A 37 4.56 11.52 15.17
CA ALA A 37 4.05 10.24 14.68
C ALA A 37 2.96 10.44 13.63
N GLU A 38 2.08 11.43 13.80
CA GLU A 38 1.04 11.81 12.84
C GLU A 38 1.63 12.36 11.54
N GLU A 39 2.57 13.29 11.64
CA GLU A 39 3.29 13.85 10.49
C GLU A 39 3.98 12.75 9.69
N ARG A 40 4.70 11.86 10.36
CA ARG A 40 5.37 10.73 9.71
C ARG A 40 4.39 9.76 9.04
N ALA A 41 3.27 9.48 9.68
CA ALA A 41 2.24 8.61 9.11
C ALA A 41 1.58 9.27 7.88
N GLN A 42 1.38 10.58 7.93
CA GLN A 42 0.83 11.34 6.83
C GLN A 42 1.81 11.42 5.65
N GLU A 43 3.07 11.75 5.89
CA GLU A 43 4.12 11.77 4.84
C GLU A 43 4.25 10.40 4.15
N ALA A 44 4.26 9.33 4.94
CA ALA A 44 4.35 7.98 4.39
C ALA A 44 3.13 7.62 3.54
N LYS A 45 1.94 8.06 3.95
CA LYS A 45 0.70 7.86 3.20
C LYS A 45 0.71 8.65 1.88
N GLU A 46 1.12 9.90 1.90
CA GLU A 46 1.22 10.74 0.70
C GLU A 46 2.18 10.15 -0.32
N GLU A 47 3.34 9.68 0.13
CA GLU A 47 4.30 9.01 -0.74
C GLU A 47 3.76 7.69 -1.29
N MET A 48 3.00 6.92 -0.48
CA MET A 48 2.33 5.70 -0.93
C MET A 48 1.31 6.00 -2.03
N LEU A 49 0.47 7.02 -1.85
CA LEU A 49 -0.52 7.42 -2.85
C LEU A 49 0.16 7.93 -4.12
N LYS A 50 1.22 8.75 -3.99
CA LYS A 50 2.01 9.21 -5.12
C LYS A 50 2.60 8.05 -5.93
N ASN A 51 3.18 7.06 -5.24
CA ASN A 51 3.72 5.86 -5.89
C ASN A 51 2.63 5.00 -6.55
N PHE A 52 1.44 4.98 -5.97
CA PHE A 52 0.28 4.30 -6.53
C PHE A 52 -0.20 4.98 -7.83
N GLU A 53 -0.40 6.30 -7.82
CA GLU A 53 -0.86 7.06 -9.00
C GLU A 53 0.20 7.05 -10.13
N ALA A 54 1.48 7.09 -9.78
CA ALA A 54 2.56 7.03 -10.76
C ALA A 54 2.81 5.63 -11.34
N ASN A 55 2.18 4.59 -10.77
CA ASN A 55 2.44 3.21 -11.20
C ASN A 55 1.86 2.95 -12.59
N PRO A 56 2.62 2.36 -13.54
CA PRO A 56 2.13 2.07 -14.87
C PRO A 56 0.87 1.21 -14.90
N ILE A 57 0.73 0.24 -13.98
CA ILE A 57 -0.45 -0.63 -13.87
C ILE A 57 -1.67 0.18 -13.44
N THR A 58 -1.53 1.08 -12.47
CA THR A 58 -2.61 1.98 -12.05
C THR A 58 -3.10 2.82 -13.23
N ARG A 59 -2.17 3.45 -13.94
CA ARG A 59 -2.48 4.29 -15.10
C ARG A 59 -3.14 3.51 -16.24
N GLU A 60 -2.70 2.28 -16.48
CA GLU A 60 -3.27 1.40 -17.49
C GLU A 60 -4.72 1.01 -17.16
N LEU A 61 -5.00 0.68 -15.89
CA LEU A 61 -6.35 0.34 -15.44
C LEU A 61 -7.27 1.57 -15.34
N GLU A 62 -6.73 2.72 -14.98
CA GLU A 62 -7.49 3.98 -14.88
C GLU A 62 -7.90 4.52 -16.27
N ALA A 63 -7.08 4.29 -17.27
CA ALA A 63 -7.39 4.67 -18.64
C ALA A 63 -8.58 3.89 -19.26
N GLY A 64 -9.01 2.80 -18.62
CA GLY A 64 -10.28 2.11 -18.93
C GLY A 64 -10.27 1.32 -20.23
N SER A 65 -11.49 1.11 -20.77
CA SER A 65 -11.73 0.26 -21.93
C SER A 65 -11.19 0.83 -23.25
N GLU A 66 -11.10 2.13 -23.36
CA GLU A 66 -10.62 2.81 -24.57
C GLU A 66 -9.07 2.80 -24.69
N ASN A 67 -8.40 2.41 -23.63
CA ASN A 67 -6.95 2.38 -23.62
C ASN A 67 -6.41 1.18 -24.41
N THR A 68 -5.67 1.46 -25.46
CA THR A 68 -4.95 0.45 -26.25
C THR A 68 -3.47 0.35 -25.91
N VAL A 69 -3.00 1.16 -24.94
CA VAL A 69 -1.58 1.24 -24.59
C VAL A 69 -1.27 0.34 -23.40
N ASN A 70 -0.34 -0.58 -23.58
CA ASN A 70 0.22 -1.42 -22.53
C ASN A 70 1.32 -0.64 -21.78
N PHE A 71 0.93 0.25 -20.85
CA PHE A 71 1.85 1.08 -20.08
C PHE A 71 2.80 0.26 -19.20
N SER A 72 2.33 -0.89 -18.70
CA SER A 72 3.13 -1.77 -17.86
C SER A 72 4.15 -2.60 -18.64
N GLY A 73 3.93 -2.80 -19.94
CA GLY A 73 4.75 -3.66 -20.80
C GLY A 73 4.65 -5.15 -20.46
N ASN A 74 3.73 -5.53 -19.56
CA ASN A 74 3.62 -6.92 -19.06
C ASN A 74 2.60 -7.77 -19.80
N LEU A 75 1.74 -7.18 -20.60
CA LEU A 75 0.77 -7.88 -21.41
C LEU A 75 1.43 -8.39 -22.69
N ARG A 76 1.39 -9.71 -22.92
CA ARG A 76 2.03 -10.38 -24.04
C ARG A 76 1.05 -11.20 -24.85
N GLY A 77 1.38 -11.45 -26.12
CA GLY A 77 0.56 -12.26 -27.00
C GLY A 77 -0.65 -11.54 -27.57
N ILE A 78 -0.74 -10.22 -27.38
CA ILE A 78 -1.73 -9.33 -27.96
C ILE A 78 -1.04 -8.45 -29.00
N ALA A 79 -1.64 -8.25 -30.17
CA ALA A 79 -1.09 -7.35 -31.16
C ALA A 79 -1.02 -5.91 -30.61
N TYR A 80 -0.02 -5.17 -31.02
CA TYR A 80 0.18 -3.81 -30.60
C TYR A 80 -1.06 -2.98 -30.91
N GLY A 81 -1.64 -2.32 -29.91
CA GLY A 81 -2.85 -1.51 -30.04
C GLY A 81 -4.17 -2.25 -29.92
N GLU A 82 -4.19 -3.58 -29.69
CA GLU A 82 -5.43 -4.38 -29.65
C GLU A 82 -5.92 -4.73 -28.23
N GLY A 83 -5.25 -4.33 -27.15
CA GLY A 83 -5.71 -4.69 -25.83
C GLY A 83 -5.04 -3.93 -24.69
N SER A 84 -5.85 -3.65 -23.69
CA SER A 84 -5.41 -3.10 -22.42
C SER A 84 -5.52 -4.14 -21.31
N LEU A 85 -4.78 -3.95 -20.24
CA LEU A 85 -4.93 -4.75 -19.02
C LEU A 85 -6.36 -4.71 -18.49
N PHE A 86 -7.05 -3.59 -18.63
CA PHE A 86 -8.46 -3.41 -18.24
C PHE A 86 -9.37 -4.43 -18.93
N GLY A 87 -9.33 -4.49 -20.25
CA GLY A 87 -10.09 -5.48 -21.03
C GLY A 87 -9.59 -6.91 -20.83
N PHE A 88 -8.28 -7.11 -20.62
CA PHE A 88 -7.70 -8.41 -20.35
C PHE A 88 -8.18 -9.03 -19.03
N ILE A 89 -8.39 -8.22 -17.99
CA ILE A 89 -8.98 -8.66 -16.72
C ILE A 89 -10.49 -8.91 -16.88
N GLY A 90 -11.15 -8.28 -17.84
CA GLY A 90 -12.58 -8.43 -18.14
C GLY A 90 -13.46 -7.42 -17.43
N PHE A 91 -12.95 -6.24 -17.12
CA PHE A 91 -13.75 -5.13 -16.65
C PHE A 91 -14.68 -4.62 -17.75
N ASN A 92 -15.88 -4.17 -17.35
CA ASN A 92 -16.85 -3.57 -18.25
C ASN A 92 -16.55 -2.09 -18.48
N GLU A 93 -17.06 -1.55 -19.57
CA GLU A 93 -17.07 -0.11 -19.78
C GLU A 93 -17.77 0.59 -18.60
N GLY A 94 -17.13 1.63 -18.06
CA GLY A 94 -17.61 2.35 -16.88
C GLY A 94 -17.16 1.79 -15.54
N ASP A 95 -16.58 0.60 -15.45
CA ASP A 95 -15.97 0.09 -14.23
C ASP A 95 -14.78 0.97 -13.81
N LYS A 96 -14.67 1.23 -12.51
CA LYS A 96 -13.58 2.03 -11.91
C LYS A 96 -12.83 1.25 -10.86
N PRO A 97 -12.07 0.21 -11.25
CA PRO A 97 -11.41 -0.67 -10.28
C PRO A 97 -10.37 0.06 -9.40
N ILE A 98 -9.77 1.11 -9.93
CA ILE A 98 -8.74 1.90 -9.24
C ILE A 98 -9.32 2.75 -8.11
N ASP A 99 -10.55 3.25 -8.24
CA ASP A 99 -11.17 4.10 -7.21
C ASP A 99 -11.36 3.35 -5.90
N LEU A 100 -11.71 2.08 -5.93
CA LEU A 100 -11.83 1.24 -4.75
C LEU A 100 -10.49 1.09 -4.03
N VAL A 101 -9.43 0.82 -4.79
CA VAL A 101 -8.07 0.69 -4.25
C VAL A 101 -7.58 2.01 -3.67
N ARG A 102 -7.80 3.12 -4.40
CA ARG A 102 -7.46 4.48 -3.96
C ARG A 102 -8.15 4.82 -2.63
N ALA A 103 -9.44 4.60 -2.52
CA ALA A 103 -10.21 4.83 -1.31
C ALA A 103 -9.68 3.99 -0.13
N TYR A 104 -9.34 2.73 -0.37
CA TYR A 104 -8.75 1.85 0.65
C TYR A 104 -7.40 2.39 1.15
N LEU A 105 -6.50 2.79 0.24
CA LEU A 105 -5.20 3.34 0.61
C LEU A 105 -5.32 4.66 1.37
N GLN A 106 -6.30 5.50 1.04
CA GLN A 106 -6.57 6.76 1.73
C GLN A 106 -6.98 6.56 3.20
N MET A 107 -7.56 5.41 3.57
CA MET A 107 -7.90 5.11 4.96
C MET A 107 -6.68 4.75 5.83
N SER A 108 -5.51 4.57 5.23
CA SER A 108 -4.26 4.27 5.95
C SER A 108 -3.69 5.52 6.64
N GLY A 109 -2.76 5.33 7.56
CA GLY A 109 -2.05 6.42 8.23
C GLY A 109 -2.70 6.94 9.51
N LYS A 110 -3.90 6.51 9.86
CA LYS A 110 -4.56 6.95 11.11
C LYS A 110 -3.96 6.25 12.33
N ILE A 111 -3.67 7.03 13.38
CA ILE A 111 -3.24 6.48 14.67
C ILE A 111 -4.45 5.90 15.39
N LEU A 112 -4.38 4.61 15.76
CA LEU A 112 -5.54 3.84 16.26
C LEU A 112 -5.73 3.89 17.77
N LYS A 113 -4.65 4.06 18.54
CA LYS A 113 -4.70 3.95 20.01
C LYS A 113 -3.69 4.89 20.65
N THR A 114 -3.95 5.19 21.95
CA THR A 114 -2.98 5.81 22.84
C THR A 114 -1.64 5.08 22.76
N PRO A 115 -0.52 5.80 22.76
CA PRO A 115 0.79 5.18 22.67
C PRO A 115 1.05 4.23 23.84
N LYS A 116 1.66 3.11 23.54
CA LYS A 116 2.22 2.24 24.56
C LYS A 116 3.54 2.85 25.02
N LYS A 117 3.61 3.13 26.33
CA LYS A 117 4.83 3.62 26.96
C LYS A 117 5.75 2.43 27.25
N LEU A 118 6.97 2.48 26.74
CA LEU A 118 8.02 1.51 26.99
C LEU A 118 9.19 2.24 27.64
N THR A 119 9.89 1.57 28.57
CA THR A 119 11.11 2.10 29.16
C THR A 119 12.26 1.13 28.82
N SER A 120 13.23 1.61 28.07
CA SER A 120 14.42 0.84 27.70
C SER A 120 15.67 1.68 27.89
N GLY A 121 16.67 1.12 28.62
CA GLY A 121 17.93 1.84 28.87
C GLY A 121 17.78 3.18 29.59
N GLY A 122 16.71 3.36 30.39
CA GLY A 122 16.41 4.64 31.06
C GLY A 122 15.77 5.70 30.17
N ARG A 123 15.41 5.37 28.93
CA ARG A 123 14.69 6.25 28.01
C ARG A 123 13.23 5.84 27.93
N THR A 124 12.33 6.82 27.87
CA THR A 124 10.91 6.58 27.58
C THR A 124 10.71 6.56 26.07
N ILE A 125 10.10 5.48 25.57
CA ILE A 125 9.76 5.29 24.16
C ILE A 125 8.24 5.23 24.06
N TYR A 126 7.65 5.96 23.12
CA TYR A 126 6.24 5.88 22.79
C TYR A 126 6.07 5.06 21.52
N GLU A 127 5.32 3.96 21.61
CA GLU A 127 4.96 3.11 20.47
C GLU A 127 3.53 3.42 20.03
N TYR A 128 3.36 3.86 18.80
CA TYR A 128 2.07 4.19 18.21
C TYR A 128 1.61 3.09 17.28
N LYS A 129 0.34 2.69 17.38
CA LYS A 129 -0.30 1.79 16.42
C LYS A 129 -0.93 2.62 15.31
N VAL A 130 -0.49 2.40 14.08
CA VAL A 130 -1.00 3.08 12.89
C VAL A 130 -1.85 2.10 12.08
N LYS A 131 -3.00 2.55 11.57
CA LYS A 131 -3.79 1.78 10.60
C LYS A 131 -2.99 1.69 9.30
N THR A 132 -2.58 0.49 8.93
CA THR A 132 -1.78 0.25 7.73
C THR A 132 -2.62 -0.44 6.67
N ALA A 133 -2.29 -0.20 5.40
CA ALA A 133 -2.79 -1.01 4.30
C ALA A 133 -2.28 -2.45 4.44
N ASN A 134 -3.15 -3.41 4.12
CA ASN A 134 -2.86 -4.83 4.15
C ASN A 134 -3.19 -5.46 2.79
N THR A 135 -2.24 -6.17 2.21
CA THR A 135 -2.40 -6.81 0.90
C THR A 135 -3.53 -7.84 0.89
N SER A 136 -3.64 -8.67 1.95
CA SER A 136 -4.70 -9.68 2.02
C SER A 136 -6.09 -9.07 2.08
N GLN A 137 -6.27 -7.97 2.82
CA GLN A 137 -7.54 -7.26 2.88
C GLN A 137 -7.85 -6.61 1.53
N LEU A 138 -6.86 -6.04 0.86
CA LEU A 138 -7.02 -5.48 -0.46
C LEU A 138 -7.43 -6.56 -1.48
N GLU A 139 -6.79 -7.73 -1.44
CA GLU A 139 -7.14 -8.87 -2.29
C GLU A 139 -8.61 -9.29 -2.10
N SER A 140 -9.12 -9.31 -0.87
CA SER A 140 -10.53 -9.66 -0.62
C SER A 140 -11.52 -8.63 -1.16
N MET A 141 -11.10 -7.37 -1.32
CA MET A 141 -11.92 -6.27 -1.82
C MET A 141 -11.86 -6.10 -3.34
N THR A 142 -11.00 -6.83 -4.01
CA THR A 142 -10.74 -6.69 -5.45
C THR A 142 -11.02 -8.00 -6.22
N PRO A 143 -12.27 -8.50 -6.21
CA PRO A 143 -12.61 -9.74 -6.92
C PRO A 143 -12.45 -9.56 -8.44
N MET A 144 -12.17 -10.65 -9.15
CA MET A 144 -12.25 -10.67 -10.61
C MET A 144 -13.69 -10.38 -11.05
N PRO A 145 -13.91 -9.65 -12.16
CA PRO A 145 -15.26 -9.35 -12.64
C PRO A 145 -16.10 -10.59 -12.96
N TRP A 146 -15.45 -11.69 -13.31
CA TRP A 146 -16.07 -12.93 -13.78
C TRP A 146 -15.90 -14.13 -12.84
N GLU A 147 -15.14 -13.98 -11.75
CA GLU A 147 -14.87 -15.07 -10.80
C GLU A 147 -14.83 -14.56 -9.35
N ALA A 148 -15.88 -14.83 -8.58
CA ALA A 148 -15.92 -14.52 -7.17
C ALA A 148 -14.84 -15.31 -6.41
N GLY A 149 -14.16 -14.66 -5.47
CA GLY A 149 -13.13 -15.30 -4.64
C GLY A 149 -11.70 -15.22 -5.20
N ARG A 150 -11.53 -14.83 -6.45
CA ARG A 150 -10.20 -14.56 -7.03
C ARG A 150 -9.98 -13.07 -7.18
N SER A 151 -8.86 -12.56 -6.64
CA SER A 151 -8.52 -11.14 -6.71
C SER A 151 -7.77 -10.81 -7.98
N TRP A 152 -8.17 -9.71 -8.67
CA TRP A 152 -7.43 -9.20 -9.81
C TRP A 152 -6.07 -8.59 -9.40
N VAL A 153 -5.96 -7.97 -8.22
CA VAL A 153 -4.67 -7.49 -7.68
C VAL A 153 -3.71 -8.65 -7.52
N ARG A 154 -4.15 -9.74 -6.90
CA ARG A 154 -3.35 -10.94 -6.73
C ARG A 154 -3.00 -11.60 -8.07
N ALA A 155 -3.92 -11.59 -9.02
CA ALA A 155 -3.70 -12.14 -10.35
C ALA A 155 -2.61 -11.37 -11.11
N ILE A 156 -2.60 -10.04 -11.04
CA ILE A 156 -1.53 -9.20 -11.60
C ILE A 156 -0.18 -9.56 -10.98
N GLU A 157 -0.13 -9.75 -9.67
CA GLU A 157 1.13 -10.05 -8.97
C GLU A 157 1.67 -11.46 -9.26
N LYS A 158 0.78 -12.42 -9.44
CA LYS A 158 1.16 -13.81 -9.76
C LYS A 158 1.30 -14.08 -11.24
N GLY A 159 0.84 -13.16 -12.07
CA GLY A 159 0.68 -13.35 -13.49
C GLY A 159 -0.66 -14.00 -13.84
N ILE A 160 -1.18 -13.63 -15.00
CA ILE A 160 -2.44 -14.13 -15.54
C ILE A 160 -2.10 -14.89 -16.81
N SER A 161 -2.31 -16.20 -16.78
CA SER A 161 -2.12 -17.08 -17.94
C SER A 161 -3.40 -17.86 -18.21
N GLY A 162 -3.60 -18.25 -19.47
CA GLY A 162 -4.73 -19.10 -19.84
C GLY A 162 -6.06 -18.37 -20.02
N LEU A 163 -6.13 -17.06 -19.81
CA LEU A 163 -7.26 -16.24 -20.26
C LEU A 163 -7.13 -16.00 -21.77
N GLY A 164 -7.32 -17.06 -22.54
CA GLY A 164 -7.28 -16.99 -24.01
C GLY A 164 -8.50 -16.33 -24.63
N TYR A 165 -9.25 -15.50 -23.84
CA TYR A 165 -10.55 -15.01 -24.28
C TYR A 165 -10.80 -13.59 -23.81
N TYR A 166 -11.12 -12.68 -24.73
CA TYR A 166 -11.89 -11.50 -24.40
C TYR A 166 -13.31 -11.97 -24.11
N LEU A 167 -13.73 -11.86 -22.86
CA LEU A 167 -15.10 -12.07 -22.48
C LEU A 167 -15.84 -10.73 -22.64
N LEU A 168 -16.68 -10.63 -23.65
CA LEU A 168 -17.69 -9.60 -23.72
C LEU A 168 -18.76 -9.96 -22.68
N SER A 169 -18.61 -9.50 -21.45
CA SER A 169 -19.64 -9.62 -20.42
C SER A 169 -20.89 -8.90 -20.89
N ASN A 170 -22.05 -9.39 -20.53
CA ASN A 170 -23.37 -8.86 -20.93
C ASN A 170 -23.74 -8.98 -22.42
N SER A 171 -23.06 -9.80 -23.19
CA SER A 171 -23.50 -10.04 -24.57
C SER A 171 -24.82 -10.82 -24.59
N PRO A 172 -25.86 -10.36 -25.30
CA PRO A 172 -27.14 -11.09 -25.46
C PRO A 172 -26.97 -12.45 -26.13
N LYS A 173 -25.81 -12.73 -26.71
CA LYS A 173 -25.45 -14.02 -27.33
C LYS A 173 -24.85 -15.01 -26.32
N SER A 174 -24.68 -14.62 -25.04
CA SER A 174 -24.15 -15.50 -24.00
C SER A 174 -25.18 -16.51 -23.53
N ARG A 175 -24.91 -17.81 -23.69
CA ARG A 175 -25.78 -18.88 -23.19
C ARG A 175 -25.80 -18.98 -21.66
N SER A 176 -24.70 -18.59 -21.01
CA SER A 176 -24.54 -18.68 -19.55
C SER A 176 -24.74 -17.34 -18.84
N GLY A 177 -24.99 -16.26 -19.57
CA GLY A 177 -25.00 -14.91 -19.02
C GLY A 177 -23.63 -14.37 -18.56
N GLN A 178 -22.60 -15.19 -18.63
CA GLN A 178 -21.25 -14.83 -18.16
C GLN A 178 -20.34 -14.17 -19.22
N GLY A 179 -20.86 -14.00 -20.44
CA GLY A 179 -20.14 -13.37 -21.52
C GLY A 179 -19.94 -14.26 -22.74
N VAL A 180 -19.60 -13.65 -23.87
CA VAL A 180 -19.27 -14.34 -25.12
C VAL A 180 -17.81 -14.09 -25.44
N GLN A 181 -17.15 -15.13 -25.86
CA GLN A 181 -15.82 -15.05 -26.41
C GLN A 181 -15.84 -14.14 -27.65
N ALA A 182 -15.02 -13.09 -27.65
CA ALA A 182 -14.79 -12.28 -28.85
C ALA A 182 -14.21 -13.18 -29.96
N SER A 183 -14.49 -12.80 -31.21
CA SER A 183 -14.18 -13.59 -32.42
C SER A 183 -12.73 -13.99 -32.60
N ARG A 184 -11.80 -13.40 -31.84
CA ARG A 184 -10.37 -13.74 -31.88
C ARG A 184 -9.95 -14.40 -30.57
N LYS A 185 -9.57 -15.67 -30.65
CA LYS A 185 -8.87 -16.36 -29.58
C LYS A 185 -7.48 -15.75 -29.41
N LEU A 186 -7.23 -15.10 -28.28
CA LEU A 186 -5.87 -14.74 -27.88
C LEU A 186 -5.15 -15.98 -27.32
N ARG A 187 -4.87 -16.94 -28.20
CA ARG A 187 -4.04 -18.10 -27.84
C ARG A 187 -2.67 -17.58 -27.49
N GLY A 188 -2.23 -17.79 -26.24
CA GLY A 188 -0.94 -17.36 -25.76
C GLY A 188 -0.87 -15.98 -25.12
N ALA A 189 -1.99 -15.25 -25.03
CA ALA A 189 -2.01 -14.02 -24.25
C ALA A 189 -1.76 -14.31 -22.76
N ALA A 190 -0.87 -13.57 -22.17
CA ALA A 190 -0.51 -13.67 -20.77
C ALA A 190 -0.12 -12.30 -20.22
N TYR A 191 -0.45 -12.08 -18.97
CA TYR A 191 0.10 -10.95 -18.21
C TYR A 191 1.24 -11.48 -17.31
N MET A 192 2.43 -10.91 -17.51
CA MET A 192 3.61 -11.33 -16.77
C MET A 192 3.53 -10.89 -15.31
N PRO A 193 4.00 -11.72 -14.35
CA PRO A 193 3.97 -11.37 -12.93
C PRO A 193 4.64 -10.03 -12.67
N SER A 194 3.98 -9.16 -11.92
CA SER A 194 4.49 -7.84 -11.58
C SER A 194 4.19 -7.49 -10.13
N LYS A 195 5.21 -7.11 -9.37
CA LYS A 195 5.03 -6.62 -8.00
C LYS A 195 4.33 -5.27 -8.05
N TYR A 196 3.04 -5.28 -7.89
CA TYR A 196 2.18 -4.09 -7.92
C TYR A 196 1.92 -3.55 -6.51
N MET A 197 0.80 -3.95 -5.90
CA MET A 197 0.38 -3.44 -4.59
C MET A 197 1.30 -3.87 -3.47
N SER A 198 1.85 -5.09 -3.53
CA SER A 198 2.81 -5.56 -2.52
C SER A 198 4.06 -4.68 -2.45
N SER A 199 4.57 -4.19 -3.58
CA SER A 199 5.73 -3.29 -3.60
C SER A 199 5.42 -1.93 -2.99
N ILE A 200 4.25 -1.36 -3.28
CA ILE A 200 3.79 -0.06 -2.78
C ILE A 200 3.55 -0.13 -1.27
N ILE A 201 2.81 -1.15 -0.81
CA ILE A 201 2.51 -1.34 0.61
C ILE A 201 3.79 -1.62 1.41
N ASN A 202 4.70 -2.45 0.90
CA ASN A 202 5.96 -2.72 1.58
C ASN A 202 6.85 -1.47 1.68
N ALA A 203 6.88 -0.61 0.65
CA ALA A 203 7.58 0.67 0.70
C ALA A 203 7.00 1.58 1.79
N TYR A 204 5.68 1.70 1.84
CA TYR A 204 4.96 2.42 2.87
C TYR A 204 5.29 1.93 4.29
N LEU A 205 5.23 0.61 4.52
CA LEU A 205 5.55 0.02 5.82
C LEU A 205 7.01 0.25 6.23
N ARG A 206 7.94 0.21 5.30
CA ARG A 206 9.35 0.54 5.56
C ARG A 206 9.50 2.01 5.96
N GLN A 207 8.86 2.93 5.25
CA GLN A 207 8.92 4.35 5.56
C GLN A 207 8.35 4.64 6.96
N LEU A 208 7.22 4.04 7.32
CA LEU A 208 6.66 4.13 8.68
C LEU A 208 7.65 3.67 9.75
N LYS A 209 8.38 2.57 9.50
CA LYS A 209 9.34 2.02 10.47
C LYS A 209 10.62 2.84 10.56
N THR A 210 11.20 3.23 9.45
CA THR A 210 12.54 3.83 9.39
C THR A 210 12.54 5.35 9.37
N GLY A 211 11.44 5.97 8.96
CA GLY A 211 11.35 7.42 8.71
C GLY A 211 12.17 7.89 7.50
N LYS A 212 12.75 6.97 6.73
CA LYS A 212 13.56 7.32 5.55
C LYS A 212 12.72 7.15 4.29
N LYS A 213 12.70 8.17 3.43
CA LYS A 213 12.14 8.04 2.07
C LYS A 213 12.95 7.02 1.29
N ILE A 214 12.26 6.08 0.65
CA ILE A 214 12.90 5.10 -0.23
C ILE A 214 12.99 5.73 -1.60
N ILE A 215 14.14 6.35 -1.88
CA ILE A 215 14.45 6.83 -3.23
C ILE A 215 14.80 5.59 -4.06
N LYS A 216 13.92 5.21 -4.99
CA LYS A 216 14.31 4.26 -6.04
C LYS A 216 15.33 4.95 -6.93
N LYS A 217 16.55 4.39 -7.00
CA LYS A 217 17.51 4.68 -8.07
C LYS A 217 17.03 4.06 -9.36
#